data_7013816b63a3e32a71d6c0c94a10021e
#
_entry.id   7013816b63a3e32a71d6c0c94a10021e
#
_cell.length_a   1.000
_cell.length_b   1.000
_cell.length_c   1.000
_cell.angle_alpha   90.00
_cell.angle_beta   90.00
_cell.angle_gamma   90.00
#
_symmetry.space_group_name_H-M   'P 1'
#
loop_
_entity.id
_entity.type
_entity.pdbx_description
1 polymer ?
#
loop_
_entity_poly.entity_id
_entity_poly.type
_entity_poly.pdbx_seq_one_letter_code
_entity_poly.pdbx_strand_id
1 'polypeptide(L)'
;MSNIYTKTGDKGTTGLYGGSRVDKDSLNVDAYGTVDEAISSLGVAYTLTDSPEIKEYINHIQKRMFQAGAELASDARGMEMLKDKIGEADIKYLENIIDKSTEVNGLMREFVVPGVNPSSAALHVARTVVRRAERIITALAKQVPVREELRKYINRLSDACFAMARLEEARAKNQEIEELKDTVRQVVKTLGAMGKEEDSMDMSIETLKKMAGFIEEKAKEIGVPVAFSAVDEGGNLLYFQRMEGTLLISTKVSQDKAYTACALKCPTCDLADVTKPGESLWSLHNSGDGRIICFGGWQSNWSHRSKWWNR
;
A
#
# COMPACT_ATOMS: atom_id res chain seq x y z
N MET A 1 43.26 9.02 10.96
CA MET A 1 42.19 8.20 10.30
C MET A 1 42.11 6.89 11.06
N SER A 2 40.96 6.55 11.61
CA SER A 2 40.76 5.24 12.23
C SER A 2 40.74 4.17 11.12
N ASN A 3 41.55 3.14 11.24
CA ASN A 3 41.51 2.00 10.33
C ASN A 3 40.13 1.29 10.50
N ILE A 4 39.56 0.83 9.38
CA ILE A 4 38.31 0.06 9.39
C ILE A 4 38.46 -1.23 10.20
N TYR A 5 39.64 -1.81 10.25
CA TYR A 5 39.96 -3.02 11.03
C TYR A 5 40.96 -2.71 12.14
N THR A 6 40.76 -3.32 13.32
CA THR A 6 41.62 -3.17 14.49
C THR A 6 42.39 -4.45 14.84
N LYS A 7 42.05 -5.59 14.25
CA LYS A 7 42.58 -6.95 14.51
C LYS A 7 42.38 -7.43 15.96
N THR A 8 41.70 -6.66 16.81
CA THR A 8 41.49 -7.02 18.24
C THR A 8 40.46 -8.13 18.44
N GLY A 9 39.68 -8.45 17.38
CA GLY A 9 38.64 -9.47 17.37
C GLY A 9 39.04 -10.83 16.78
N ASP A 10 40.29 -10.98 16.32
CA ASP A 10 40.76 -12.17 15.58
C ASP A 10 40.80 -13.45 16.44
N LYS A 11 40.80 -13.29 17.76
CA LYS A 11 40.77 -14.39 18.74
C LYS A 11 39.37 -14.82 19.17
N GLY A 12 38.31 -14.44 18.42
CA GLY A 12 36.94 -14.85 18.71
C GLY A 12 36.21 -14.01 19.77
N THR A 13 36.83 -12.93 20.28
CA THR A 13 36.19 -12.02 21.25
C THR A 13 35.95 -10.64 20.65
N THR A 14 34.99 -9.87 21.19
CA THR A 14 34.72 -8.49 20.81
C THR A 14 34.53 -7.62 22.05
N GLY A 15 34.71 -6.29 21.91
CA GLY A 15 34.43 -5.33 22.97
C GLY A 15 32.99 -4.84 22.94
N LEU A 16 32.37 -4.76 24.11
CA LEU A 16 31.14 -4.02 24.29
C LEU A 16 31.42 -2.54 24.54
N TYR A 17 30.44 -1.68 24.30
CA TYR A 17 30.50 -0.28 24.69
C TYR A 17 30.47 -0.19 26.24
N GLY A 18 31.52 0.40 26.84
CA GLY A 18 31.77 0.38 28.28
C GLY A 18 33.07 -0.31 28.64
N GLY A 19 33.60 -1.18 27.76
CA GLY A 19 34.96 -1.77 27.84
C GLY A 19 35.00 -3.26 28.14
N SER A 20 33.91 -3.90 28.49
CA SER A 20 33.85 -5.35 28.69
C SER A 20 34.11 -6.10 27.39
N ARG A 21 34.68 -7.29 27.48
CA ARG A 21 34.85 -8.19 26.33
C ARG A 21 34.00 -9.43 26.47
N VAL A 22 33.39 -9.84 25.36
CA VAL A 22 32.53 -11.02 25.26
C VAL A 22 32.96 -11.87 24.05
N ASP A 23 32.59 -13.12 24.07
CA ASP A 23 32.79 -14.01 22.91
C ASP A 23 31.86 -13.58 21.77
N LYS A 24 32.33 -13.74 20.53
CA LYS A 24 31.57 -13.32 19.33
C LYS A 24 30.32 -14.14 19.11
N ASP A 25 30.17 -15.30 19.70
CA ASP A 25 29.01 -16.18 19.68
C ASP A 25 28.05 -15.96 20.86
N SER A 26 28.32 -14.93 21.71
CA SER A 26 27.42 -14.57 22.82
C SER A 26 26.08 -14.00 22.35
N LEU A 27 25.02 -14.19 23.16
CA LEU A 27 23.69 -13.65 22.86
C LEU A 27 23.66 -12.12 22.71
N ASN A 28 24.56 -11.39 23.36
CA ASN A 28 24.70 -9.95 23.15
C ASN A 28 25.08 -9.64 21.69
N VAL A 29 26.12 -10.34 21.20
CA VAL A 29 26.62 -10.14 19.83
C VAL A 29 25.57 -10.56 18.81
N ASP A 30 24.90 -11.70 19.03
CA ASP A 30 23.82 -12.18 18.18
C ASP A 30 22.64 -11.19 18.15
N ALA A 31 22.28 -10.62 19.31
CA ALA A 31 21.19 -9.65 19.41
C ALA A 31 21.45 -8.36 18.61
N TYR A 32 22.58 -7.67 18.85
CA TYR A 32 22.86 -6.44 18.11
C TYR A 32 23.23 -6.71 16.65
N GLY A 33 23.85 -7.85 16.36
CA GLY A 33 24.14 -8.28 14.98
C GLY A 33 22.86 -8.50 14.17
N THR A 34 21.86 -9.15 14.76
CA THR A 34 20.57 -9.35 14.09
C THR A 34 19.78 -8.02 13.94
N VAL A 35 19.94 -7.08 14.87
CA VAL A 35 19.41 -5.72 14.70
C VAL A 35 20.07 -5.02 13.50
N ASP A 36 21.39 -5.18 13.32
CA ASP A 36 22.12 -4.62 12.18
C ASP A 36 21.67 -5.26 10.83
N GLU A 37 21.40 -6.57 10.82
CA GLU A 37 20.79 -7.23 9.66
C GLU A 37 19.40 -6.63 9.33
N ALA A 38 18.59 -6.33 10.36
CA ALA A 38 17.28 -5.71 10.16
C ALA A 38 17.43 -4.29 9.61
N ILE A 39 18.38 -3.50 10.07
CA ILE A 39 18.72 -2.17 9.51
C ILE A 39 19.06 -2.30 8.02
N SER A 40 19.91 -3.26 7.67
CA SER A 40 20.34 -3.51 6.30
C SER A 40 19.17 -3.95 5.41
N SER A 41 18.29 -4.82 5.93
CA SER A 41 17.07 -5.27 5.23
C SER A 41 16.09 -4.12 4.97
N LEU A 42 15.93 -3.20 5.92
CA LEU A 42 15.17 -1.95 5.73
C LEU A 42 15.83 -1.05 4.68
N GLY A 43 17.17 -1.04 4.61
CA GLY A 43 17.91 -0.34 3.55
C GLY A 43 17.56 -0.83 2.15
N VAL A 44 17.39 -2.14 1.97
CA VAL A 44 16.89 -2.71 0.70
C VAL A 44 15.48 -2.19 0.39
N ALA A 45 14.57 -2.22 1.35
CA ALA A 45 13.22 -1.70 1.17
C ALA A 45 13.21 -0.20 0.81
N TYR A 46 14.10 0.60 1.45
CA TYR A 46 14.28 2.02 1.16
C TYR A 46 14.64 2.28 -0.32
N THR A 47 15.50 1.45 -0.90
CA THR A 47 15.90 1.61 -2.31
C THR A 47 14.84 1.18 -3.30
N LEU A 48 13.93 0.31 -2.91
CA LEU A 48 12.87 -0.25 -3.77
C LEU A 48 11.55 0.53 -3.72
N THR A 49 11.34 1.35 -2.70
CA THR A 49 10.14 2.19 -2.60
C THR A 49 10.33 3.53 -3.31
N ASP A 50 9.31 3.99 -4.03
CA ASP A 50 9.22 5.35 -4.56
C ASP A 50 8.41 6.28 -3.65
N SER A 51 7.82 5.75 -2.56
CA SER A 51 7.05 6.55 -1.62
C SER A 51 7.95 7.43 -0.74
N PRO A 52 7.88 8.77 -0.84
CA PRO A 52 8.63 9.66 0.06
C PRO A 52 8.31 9.40 1.52
N GLU A 53 7.05 9.11 1.82
CA GLU A 53 6.56 8.81 3.16
C GLU A 53 7.17 7.54 3.74
N ILE A 54 7.17 6.44 2.97
CA ILE A 54 7.79 5.18 3.42
C ILE A 54 9.30 5.34 3.56
N LYS A 55 9.96 6.12 2.68
CA LYS A 55 11.38 6.47 2.82
C LYS A 55 11.65 7.21 4.11
N GLU A 56 10.80 8.16 4.48
CA GLU A 56 10.92 8.91 5.73
C GLU A 56 10.78 7.99 6.95
N TYR A 57 9.77 7.11 6.95
CA TYR A 57 9.58 6.12 8.01
C TYR A 57 10.79 5.20 8.16
N ILE A 58 11.27 4.61 7.06
CA ILE A 58 12.43 3.73 7.09
C ILE A 58 13.67 4.45 7.62
N ASN A 59 13.97 5.66 7.12
CA ASN A 59 15.11 6.45 7.54
C ASN A 59 15.07 6.78 9.05
N HIS A 60 13.91 7.18 9.55
CA HIS A 60 13.72 7.43 10.98
C HIS A 60 13.94 6.15 11.79
N ILE A 61 13.31 5.06 11.40
CA ILE A 61 13.42 3.75 12.06
C ILE A 61 14.88 3.27 12.09
N GLN A 62 15.61 3.33 10.97
CA GLN A 62 17.02 2.92 10.92
C GLN A 62 17.89 3.71 11.91
N LYS A 63 17.70 5.04 12.00
CA LYS A 63 18.41 5.87 12.97
C LYS A 63 18.12 5.44 14.42
N ARG A 64 16.87 5.13 14.75
CA ARG A 64 16.51 4.65 16.09
C ARG A 64 17.00 3.23 16.34
N MET A 65 17.04 2.37 15.33
CA MET A 65 17.62 1.02 15.46
C MET A 65 19.12 1.03 15.75
N PHE A 66 19.89 2.04 15.27
CA PHE A 66 21.28 2.21 15.71
C PHE A 66 21.37 2.44 17.21
N GLN A 67 20.45 3.19 17.81
CA GLN A 67 20.39 3.37 19.26
C GLN A 67 20.01 2.07 19.97
N ALA A 68 19.05 1.32 19.43
CA ALA A 68 18.69 -0.01 19.95
C ALA A 68 19.88 -0.97 19.93
N GLY A 69 20.64 -0.98 18.82
CA GLY A 69 21.89 -1.73 18.71
C GLY A 69 22.96 -1.30 19.73
N ALA A 70 23.11 0.01 19.93
CA ALA A 70 24.03 0.55 20.93
C ALA A 70 23.67 0.13 22.37
N GLU A 71 22.38 0.11 22.73
CA GLU A 71 21.92 -0.40 24.03
C GLU A 71 22.29 -1.88 24.20
N LEU A 72 22.04 -2.72 23.20
CA LEU A 72 22.31 -4.16 23.21
C LEU A 72 23.82 -4.47 23.22
N ALA A 73 24.63 -3.60 22.60
CA ALA A 73 26.08 -3.69 22.57
C ALA A 73 26.75 -3.05 23.80
N SER A 74 26.03 -2.59 24.81
CA SER A 74 26.56 -1.93 26.00
C SER A 74 26.60 -2.89 27.20
N ASP A 75 27.71 -2.77 27.98
CA ASP A 75 27.72 -3.27 29.35
C ASP A 75 27.08 -2.24 30.32
N ALA A 76 27.11 -2.52 31.64
CA ALA A 76 26.52 -1.63 32.63
C ALA A 76 27.10 -0.20 32.58
N ARG A 77 28.38 -0.06 32.42
CA ARG A 77 29.08 1.23 32.27
C ARG A 77 28.72 1.91 30.96
N GLY A 78 28.68 1.14 29.87
CA GLY A 78 28.27 1.63 28.57
C GLY A 78 26.85 2.18 28.60
N MET A 79 25.93 1.49 29.27
CA MET A 79 24.55 1.94 29.45
C MET A 79 24.43 3.27 30.19
N GLU A 80 25.29 3.54 31.18
CA GLU A 80 25.35 4.84 31.86
C GLU A 80 25.90 5.96 30.95
N MET A 81 26.81 5.62 30.05
CA MET A 81 27.43 6.57 29.10
C MET A 81 26.52 6.93 27.93
N LEU A 82 25.53 6.10 27.58
CA LEU A 82 24.60 6.37 26.49
C LEU A 82 23.70 7.55 26.85
N LYS A 83 23.82 8.62 26.07
CA LYS A 83 23.01 9.87 26.21
C LYS A 83 21.60 9.72 25.65
N ASP A 84 21.47 8.94 24.60
CA ASP A 84 20.20 8.69 23.91
C ASP A 84 19.88 7.20 23.98
N LYS A 85 18.63 6.88 24.26
CA LYS A 85 18.12 5.52 24.40
C LYS A 85 16.73 5.44 23.79
N ILE A 86 16.31 4.23 23.44
CA ILE A 86 14.94 4.00 22.97
C ILE A 86 13.95 4.37 24.09
N GLY A 87 12.92 5.12 23.76
CA GLY A 87 11.91 5.62 24.68
C GLY A 87 10.48 5.49 24.16
N GLU A 88 9.52 5.93 24.98
CA GLU A 88 8.08 5.89 24.65
C GLU A 88 7.74 6.67 23.36
N ALA A 89 8.46 7.77 23.06
CA ALA A 89 8.26 8.52 21.83
C ALA A 89 8.56 7.68 20.57
N ASP A 90 9.58 6.81 20.63
CA ASP A 90 9.94 5.91 19.54
C ASP A 90 8.88 4.82 19.35
N ILE A 91 8.35 4.29 20.43
CA ILE A 91 7.26 3.30 20.42
C ILE A 91 6.02 3.95 19.79
N LYS A 92 5.65 5.15 20.25
CA LYS A 92 4.49 5.89 19.72
C LYS A 92 4.62 6.22 18.24
N TYR A 93 5.83 6.52 17.78
CA TYR A 93 6.09 6.73 16.35
C TYR A 93 5.73 5.49 15.52
N LEU A 94 6.14 4.29 15.97
CA LEU A 94 5.78 3.04 15.30
C LEU A 94 4.27 2.76 15.33
N GLU A 95 3.63 3.02 16.46
CA GLU A 95 2.18 2.87 16.61
C GLU A 95 1.42 3.78 15.64
N ASN A 96 1.86 5.02 15.44
CA ASN A 96 1.24 5.92 14.47
C ASN A 96 1.32 5.39 13.03
N ILE A 97 2.41 4.71 12.64
CA ILE A 97 2.53 4.06 11.33
C ILE A 97 1.51 2.91 11.21
N ILE A 98 1.35 2.12 12.27
CA ILE A 98 0.40 1.00 12.31
C ILE A 98 -1.04 1.51 12.21
N ASP A 99 -1.38 2.54 13.00
CA ASP A 99 -2.70 3.17 13.00
C ASP A 99 -3.05 3.71 11.61
N LYS A 100 -2.12 4.44 10.98
CA LYS A 100 -2.30 4.95 9.61
C LYS A 100 -2.52 3.83 8.59
N SER A 101 -1.78 2.73 8.69
CA SER A 101 -2.00 1.57 7.82
C SER A 101 -3.39 0.97 8.03
N THR A 102 -3.87 0.96 9.26
CA THR A 102 -5.21 0.47 9.60
C THR A 102 -6.29 1.40 9.03
N GLU A 103 -6.09 2.71 9.07
CA GLU A 103 -6.99 3.70 8.44
C GLU A 103 -7.09 3.49 6.92
N VAL A 104 -5.97 3.24 6.24
CA VAL A 104 -5.91 3.05 4.78
C VAL A 104 -6.44 1.69 4.35
N ASN A 105 -6.05 0.63 5.03
CA ASN A 105 -6.31 -0.76 4.61
C ASN A 105 -7.49 -1.42 5.35
N GLY A 106 -8.01 -0.80 6.41
CA GLY A 106 -8.96 -1.42 7.33
C GLY A 106 -8.30 -2.48 8.24
N LEU A 107 -9.11 -3.06 9.13
CA LEU A 107 -8.66 -4.16 9.99
C LEU A 107 -8.39 -5.42 9.16
N MET A 108 -7.26 -6.05 9.43
CA MET A 108 -6.87 -7.29 8.78
C MET A 108 -7.78 -8.45 9.21
N ARG A 109 -8.31 -9.20 8.24
CA ARG A 109 -9.16 -10.37 8.48
C ARG A 109 -8.54 -11.67 7.97
N GLU A 110 -7.51 -11.58 7.11
CA GLU A 110 -6.90 -12.72 6.44
C GLU A 110 -5.38 -12.60 6.46
N PHE A 111 -4.69 -13.74 6.34
CA PHE A 111 -3.24 -13.74 6.18
C PHE A 111 -2.85 -13.18 4.81
N VAL A 112 -1.83 -12.33 4.80
CA VAL A 112 -1.27 -11.73 3.59
C VAL A 112 -0.11 -12.58 3.10
N VAL A 113 -0.15 -12.95 1.82
CA VAL A 113 0.98 -13.60 1.15
C VAL A 113 1.93 -12.51 0.67
N PRO A 114 3.21 -12.49 1.12
CA PRO A 114 4.20 -11.51 0.68
C PRO A 114 4.48 -11.62 -0.82
N GLY A 115 4.80 -10.48 -1.48
CA GLY A 115 5.28 -10.50 -2.86
C GLY A 115 4.40 -9.76 -3.87
N VAL A 116 3.50 -8.87 -3.42
CA VAL A 116 2.67 -8.05 -4.31
C VAL A 116 3.54 -7.11 -5.17
N ASN A 117 4.56 -6.48 -4.55
CA ASN A 117 5.56 -5.68 -5.25
C ASN A 117 6.93 -5.79 -4.54
N PRO A 118 8.04 -5.37 -5.21
CA PRO A 118 9.39 -5.51 -4.65
C PRO A 118 9.58 -4.81 -3.31
N SER A 119 9.02 -3.61 -3.15
CA SER A 119 9.12 -2.82 -1.91
C SER A 119 8.40 -3.51 -0.74
N SER A 120 7.14 -3.93 -0.93
CA SER A 120 6.39 -4.66 0.10
C SER A 120 7.05 -5.99 0.46
N ALA A 121 7.58 -6.72 -0.54
CA ALA A 121 8.32 -7.96 -0.31
C ALA A 121 9.56 -7.74 0.56
N ALA A 122 10.36 -6.70 0.28
CA ALA A 122 11.53 -6.33 1.08
C ALA A 122 11.16 -5.95 2.52
N LEU A 123 10.06 -5.21 2.72
CA LEU A 123 9.53 -4.89 4.05
C LEU A 123 9.08 -6.13 4.81
N HIS A 124 8.51 -7.12 4.13
CA HIS A 124 8.19 -8.40 4.75
C HIS A 124 9.44 -9.20 5.14
N VAL A 125 10.53 -9.14 4.35
CA VAL A 125 11.83 -9.69 4.74
C VAL A 125 12.35 -9.00 6.00
N ALA A 126 12.39 -7.66 6.02
CA ALA A 126 12.80 -6.88 7.20
C ALA A 126 11.97 -7.27 8.44
N ARG A 127 10.65 -7.39 8.30
CA ARG A 127 9.77 -7.87 9.38
C ARG A 127 10.22 -9.22 9.96
N THR A 128 10.57 -10.18 9.11
CA THR A 128 10.98 -11.52 9.59
C THR A 128 12.32 -11.47 10.31
N VAL A 129 13.26 -10.62 9.88
CA VAL A 129 14.54 -10.38 10.56
C VAL A 129 14.32 -9.70 11.91
N VAL A 130 13.47 -8.66 11.98
CA VAL A 130 13.09 -8.02 13.27
C VAL A 130 12.49 -9.04 14.24
N ARG A 131 11.61 -9.93 13.80
CA ARG A 131 11.06 -11.01 14.64
C ARG A 131 12.12 -12.01 15.10
N ARG A 132 13.17 -12.24 14.31
CA ARG A 132 14.34 -13.01 14.76
C ARG A 132 15.09 -12.26 15.85
N ALA A 133 15.38 -10.97 15.67
CA ALA A 133 16.01 -10.12 16.67
C ALA A 133 15.20 -10.11 17.99
N GLU A 134 13.89 -9.96 17.92
CA GLU A 134 12.98 -10.00 19.09
C GLU A 134 13.15 -11.30 19.91
N ARG A 135 13.20 -12.45 19.24
CA ARG A 135 13.40 -13.75 19.93
C ARG A 135 14.76 -13.83 20.62
N ILE A 136 15.83 -13.35 19.97
CA ILE A 136 17.19 -13.34 20.53
C ILE A 136 17.25 -12.38 21.71
N ILE A 137 16.70 -11.17 21.59
CA ILE A 137 16.62 -10.18 22.67
C ILE A 137 15.80 -10.74 23.85
N THR A 138 14.74 -11.49 23.60
CA THR A 138 13.96 -12.16 24.62
C THR A 138 14.79 -13.23 25.36
N ALA A 139 15.62 -13.96 24.64
CA ALA A 139 16.55 -14.92 25.26
C ALA A 139 17.64 -14.21 26.08
N LEU A 140 18.20 -13.12 25.54
CA LEU A 140 19.19 -12.28 26.23
C LEU A 140 18.64 -11.70 27.53
N ALA A 141 17.39 -11.22 27.54
CA ALA A 141 16.73 -10.62 28.69
C ALA A 141 16.55 -11.61 29.88
N LYS A 142 16.73 -12.90 29.67
CA LYS A 142 16.77 -13.91 30.75
C LYS A 142 18.12 -14.00 31.42
N GLN A 143 19.18 -13.47 30.81
CA GLN A 143 20.56 -13.55 31.30
C GLN A 143 21.08 -12.21 31.80
N VAL A 144 20.72 -11.11 31.15
CA VAL A 144 21.15 -9.76 31.51
C VAL A 144 19.96 -8.80 31.46
N PRO A 145 20.00 -7.69 32.22
CA PRO A 145 18.95 -6.67 32.18
C PRO A 145 18.85 -6.04 30.77
N VAL A 146 17.67 -6.15 30.16
CA VAL A 146 17.29 -5.45 28.91
C VAL A 146 16.10 -4.56 29.21
N ARG A 147 16.21 -3.28 28.89
CA ARG A 147 15.17 -2.28 29.16
C ARG A 147 13.83 -2.68 28.52
N GLU A 148 12.77 -2.37 29.24
CA GLU A 148 11.40 -2.70 28.78
C GLU A 148 11.03 -1.93 27.53
N GLU A 149 11.40 -0.65 27.42
CA GLU A 149 11.12 0.20 26.29
C GLU A 149 11.78 -0.34 25.00
N LEU A 150 13.02 -0.82 25.11
CA LEU A 150 13.71 -1.45 23.98
C LEU A 150 12.95 -2.71 23.50
N ARG A 151 12.51 -3.56 24.43
CA ARG A 151 11.75 -4.77 24.08
C ARG A 151 10.41 -4.44 23.44
N LYS A 152 9.68 -3.44 23.97
CA LYS A 152 8.42 -2.96 23.41
C LYS A 152 8.66 -2.40 22.00
N TYR A 153 9.71 -1.60 21.83
CA TYR A 153 10.06 -1.02 20.53
C TYR A 153 10.30 -2.10 19.47
N ILE A 154 11.15 -3.11 19.77
CA ILE A 154 11.43 -4.19 18.80
C ILE A 154 10.18 -5.00 18.45
N ASN A 155 9.31 -5.26 19.42
CA ASN A 155 8.02 -5.92 19.18
C ASN A 155 7.15 -5.08 18.22
N ARG A 156 6.93 -3.79 18.52
CA ARG A 156 6.17 -2.85 17.67
C ARG A 156 6.79 -2.68 16.29
N LEU A 157 8.12 -2.73 16.19
CA LEU A 157 8.82 -2.58 14.92
C LEU A 157 8.44 -3.67 13.90
N SER A 158 8.22 -4.90 14.34
CA SER A 158 7.76 -5.96 13.46
C SER A 158 6.37 -5.65 12.86
N ASP A 159 5.48 -5.07 13.66
CA ASP A 159 4.14 -4.67 13.24
C ASP A 159 4.20 -3.45 12.32
N ALA A 160 5.08 -2.48 12.60
CA ALA A 160 5.31 -1.33 11.74
C ALA A 160 5.88 -1.72 10.37
N CYS A 161 6.81 -2.68 10.30
CA CYS A 161 7.28 -3.22 9.02
C CYS A 161 6.14 -3.84 8.20
N PHE A 162 5.25 -4.58 8.86
CA PHE A 162 4.06 -5.12 8.22
C PHE A 162 3.13 -4.00 7.74
N ALA A 163 2.88 -3.00 8.58
CA ALA A 163 2.05 -1.85 8.26
C ALA A 163 2.57 -1.07 7.03
N MET A 164 3.88 -0.82 6.98
CA MET A 164 4.53 -0.17 5.82
C MET A 164 4.38 -1.02 4.55
N ALA A 165 4.53 -2.35 4.63
CA ALA A 165 4.31 -3.23 3.49
C ALA A 165 2.87 -3.12 2.94
N ARG A 166 1.88 -3.07 3.82
CA ARG A 166 0.47 -2.89 3.45
C ARG A 166 0.19 -1.51 2.83
N LEU A 167 0.84 -0.45 3.32
CA LEU A 167 0.74 0.89 2.72
C LEU A 167 1.34 0.91 1.30
N GLU A 168 2.47 0.25 1.08
CA GLU A 168 3.08 0.09 -0.25
C GLU A 168 2.17 -0.67 -1.22
N GLU A 169 1.52 -1.73 -0.78
CA GLU A 169 0.58 -2.50 -1.60
C GLU A 169 -0.65 -1.69 -1.98
N ALA A 170 -1.22 -0.94 -1.02
CA ALA A 170 -2.35 -0.05 -1.28
C ALA A 170 -1.98 1.08 -2.25
N ARG A 171 -0.78 1.64 -2.11
CA ARG A 171 -0.26 2.69 -2.99
C ARG A 171 -0.08 2.18 -4.43
N ALA A 172 0.56 1.03 -4.60
CA ALA A 172 0.76 0.42 -5.92
C ALA A 172 -0.59 0.20 -6.62
N LYS A 173 -1.58 -0.35 -5.91
CA LYS A 173 -2.92 -0.54 -6.43
C LYS A 173 -3.60 0.78 -6.83
N ASN A 174 -3.43 1.83 -6.04
CA ASN A 174 -4.00 3.14 -6.36
C ASN A 174 -3.31 3.77 -7.57
N GLN A 175 -2.00 3.59 -7.75
CA GLN A 175 -1.28 4.04 -8.94
C GLN A 175 -1.77 3.34 -10.21
N GLU A 176 -1.90 2.01 -10.19
CA GLU A 176 -2.46 1.27 -11.32
C GLU A 176 -3.86 1.78 -11.71
N ILE A 177 -4.69 2.11 -10.71
CA ILE A 177 -6.03 2.67 -10.95
C ILE A 177 -5.96 4.06 -11.58
N GLU A 178 -5.06 4.94 -11.14
CA GLU A 178 -4.91 6.29 -11.71
C GLU A 178 -4.32 6.22 -13.13
N GLU A 179 -3.32 5.39 -13.39
CA GLU A 179 -2.77 5.16 -14.72
C GLU A 179 -3.85 4.64 -15.69
N LEU A 180 -4.72 3.74 -15.21
CA LEU A 180 -5.86 3.28 -15.98
C LEU A 180 -6.85 4.41 -16.30
N LYS A 181 -7.18 5.26 -15.30
CA LYS A 181 -8.06 6.42 -15.51
C LYS A 181 -7.47 7.39 -16.52
N ASP A 182 -6.17 7.66 -16.44
CA ASP A 182 -5.49 8.57 -17.36
C ASP A 182 -5.43 7.99 -18.78
N THR A 183 -5.22 6.69 -18.91
CA THR A 183 -5.31 6.00 -20.21
C THR A 183 -6.72 6.14 -20.79
N VAL A 184 -7.76 5.90 -19.99
CA VAL A 184 -9.16 6.07 -20.43
C VAL A 184 -9.43 7.52 -20.81
N ARG A 185 -8.95 8.52 -20.03
CA ARG A 185 -9.08 9.95 -20.39
C ARG A 185 -8.41 10.30 -21.71
N GLN A 186 -7.19 9.78 -21.94
CA GLN A 186 -6.47 10.00 -23.21
C GLN A 186 -7.21 9.38 -24.39
N VAL A 187 -7.74 8.17 -24.23
CA VAL A 187 -8.55 7.51 -25.26
C VAL A 187 -9.80 8.34 -25.59
N VAL A 188 -10.53 8.77 -24.57
CA VAL A 188 -11.73 9.61 -24.73
C VAL A 188 -11.37 10.95 -25.41
N LYS A 189 -10.26 11.57 -25.03
CA LYS A 189 -9.76 12.81 -25.65
C LYS A 189 -9.37 12.61 -27.12
N THR A 190 -8.69 11.49 -27.44
CA THR A 190 -8.29 11.15 -28.81
C THR A 190 -9.52 10.89 -29.69
N LEU A 191 -10.50 10.14 -29.20
CA LEU A 191 -11.77 9.91 -29.89
C LEU A 191 -12.56 11.22 -30.06
N GLY A 192 -12.59 12.08 -29.03
CA GLY A 192 -13.23 13.39 -29.10
C GLY A 192 -12.49 14.39 -30.02
N ALA A 193 -11.16 14.26 -30.21
CA ALA A 193 -10.39 15.06 -31.16
C ALA A 193 -10.61 14.59 -32.60
N MET A 194 -10.74 13.29 -32.83
CA MET A 194 -11.10 12.73 -34.15
C MET A 194 -12.51 13.11 -34.57
N GLY A 195 -13.42 13.38 -33.60
CA GLY A 195 -14.79 13.86 -33.88
C GLY A 195 -14.93 15.39 -34.05
N LYS A 196 -13.84 16.16 -33.91
CA LYS A 196 -13.88 17.64 -34.11
C LYS A 196 -13.60 18.11 -35.54
N GLU A 197 -13.25 17.20 -36.45
CA GLU A 197 -13.04 17.55 -37.87
C GLU A 197 -14.29 17.32 -38.76
N GLU A 198 -15.36 16.71 -38.24
CA GLU A 198 -16.62 16.63 -38.99
C GLU A 198 -17.81 16.93 -38.05
N ASP A 199 -18.70 17.79 -38.51
CA ASP A 199 -20.00 18.12 -37.95
C ASP A 199 -20.78 16.83 -37.63
N SER A 200 -21.15 16.67 -36.34
CA SER A 200 -21.88 15.53 -35.73
C SER A 200 -21.14 14.17 -35.86
N MET A 201 -20.63 13.69 -34.74
CA MET A 201 -20.11 12.32 -34.66
C MET A 201 -21.24 11.35 -35.07
N ASP A 202 -21.07 10.72 -36.22
CA ASP A 202 -22.00 9.68 -36.68
C ASP A 202 -21.92 8.49 -35.71
N MET A 203 -22.93 8.35 -34.88
CA MET A 203 -23.10 7.23 -33.94
C MET A 203 -23.56 5.95 -34.64
N SER A 204 -23.03 5.73 -35.85
CA SER A 204 -23.30 4.49 -36.60
C SER A 204 -22.82 3.25 -35.82
N ILE A 205 -23.49 2.14 -36.05
CA ILE A 205 -23.10 0.85 -35.46
C ILE A 205 -21.66 0.48 -35.79
N GLU A 206 -21.17 0.90 -36.96
CA GLU A 206 -19.79 0.65 -37.36
C GLU A 206 -18.78 1.42 -36.51
N THR A 207 -19.05 2.70 -36.25
CA THR A 207 -18.26 3.53 -35.33
C THR A 207 -18.26 2.93 -33.90
N LEU A 208 -19.42 2.54 -33.41
CA LEU A 208 -19.57 1.92 -32.08
C LEU A 208 -18.82 0.59 -31.97
N LYS A 209 -18.80 -0.23 -33.03
CA LYS A 209 -17.99 -1.47 -33.07
C LYS A 209 -16.50 -1.18 -33.03
N LYS A 210 -16.01 -0.17 -33.74
CA LYS A 210 -14.60 0.24 -33.70
C LYS A 210 -14.22 0.71 -32.29
N MET A 211 -15.06 1.51 -31.62
CA MET A 211 -14.85 1.95 -30.25
C MET A 211 -14.81 0.76 -29.28
N ALA A 212 -15.77 -0.16 -29.39
CA ALA A 212 -15.83 -1.35 -28.56
C ALA A 212 -14.58 -2.24 -28.74
N GLY A 213 -14.13 -2.43 -29.99
CA GLY A 213 -12.92 -3.18 -30.28
C GLY A 213 -11.65 -2.57 -29.65
N PHE A 214 -11.51 -1.25 -29.70
CA PHE A 214 -10.42 -0.54 -29.08
C PHE A 214 -10.43 -0.67 -27.55
N ILE A 215 -11.61 -0.53 -26.93
CA ILE A 215 -11.79 -0.71 -25.48
C ILE A 215 -11.47 -2.15 -25.06
N GLU A 216 -11.89 -3.13 -25.87
CA GLU A 216 -11.61 -4.55 -25.61
C GLU A 216 -10.12 -4.86 -25.69
N GLU A 217 -9.39 -4.28 -26.65
CA GLU A 217 -7.94 -4.43 -26.78
C GLU A 217 -7.22 -3.90 -25.54
N LYS A 218 -7.57 -2.68 -25.12
CA LYS A 218 -7.04 -2.08 -23.91
C LYS A 218 -7.39 -2.85 -22.63
N ALA A 219 -8.59 -3.35 -22.53
CA ALA A 219 -9.03 -4.19 -21.42
C ALA A 219 -8.22 -5.50 -21.31
N LYS A 220 -7.84 -6.10 -22.45
CA LYS A 220 -6.95 -7.27 -22.52
C LYS A 220 -5.54 -6.94 -22.05
N GLU A 221 -4.98 -5.78 -22.46
CA GLU A 221 -3.65 -5.35 -22.02
C GLU A 221 -3.54 -5.24 -20.49
N ILE A 222 -4.58 -4.75 -19.84
CA ILE A 222 -4.63 -4.57 -18.37
C ILE A 222 -5.19 -5.77 -17.61
N GLY A 223 -5.64 -6.83 -18.31
CA GLY A 223 -6.19 -8.04 -17.69
C GLY A 223 -7.55 -7.86 -17.01
N VAL A 224 -8.32 -6.79 -17.34
CA VAL A 224 -9.62 -6.51 -16.74
C VAL A 224 -10.73 -6.62 -17.77
N PRO A 225 -11.59 -7.67 -17.73
CA PRO A 225 -12.69 -7.79 -18.66
C PRO A 225 -13.76 -6.73 -18.39
N VAL A 226 -14.26 -6.07 -19.46
CA VAL A 226 -15.18 -4.94 -19.37
C VAL A 226 -16.46 -5.18 -20.16
N ALA A 227 -17.49 -4.37 -19.86
CA ALA A 227 -18.69 -4.21 -20.67
C ALA A 227 -18.77 -2.77 -21.20
N PHE A 228 -19.09 -2.62 -22.48
CA PHE A 228 -19.28 -1.36 -23.18
C PHE A 228 -20.74 -1.20 -23.58
N SER A 229 -21.31 0.00 -23.35
CA SER A 229 -22.65 0.38 -23.76
C SER A 229 -22.64 1.76 -24.37
N ALA A 230 -23.40 1.96 -25.44
CA ALA A 230 -23.68 3.25 -26.03
C ALA A 230 -25.19 3.45 -26.16
N VAL A 231 -25.65 4.68 -25.95
CA VAL A 231 -27.07 5.10 -26.07
C VAL A 231 -27.18 6.27 -27.03
N ASP A 232 -28.36 6.45 -27.62
CA ASP A 232 -28.71 7.64 -28.42
C ASP A 232 -29.03 8.84 -27.50
N GLU A 233 -29.35 9.98 -28.11
CA GLU A 233 -29.74 11.21 -27.38
C GLU A 233 -30.98 11.07 -26.54
N GLY A 234 -31.84 10.10 -26.86
CA GLY A 234 -33.03 9.73 -26.07
C GLY A 234 -32.77 8.74 -24.94
N GLY A 235 -31.52 8.30 -24.78
CA GLY A 235 -31.10 7.31 -23.77
C GLY A 235 -31.44 5.86 -24.16
N ASN A 236 -31.80 5.60 -25.43
CA ASN A 236 -32.06 4.23 -25.89
C ASN A 236 -30.76 3.53 -26.25
N LEU A 237 -30.69 2.24 -25.92
CA LEU A 237 -29.48 1.45 -26.18
C LEU A 237 -29.26 1.26 -27.68
N LEU A 238 -28.13 1.79 -28.20
CA LEU A 238 -27.69 1.60 -29.58
C LEU A 238 -26.75 0.40 -29.73
N TYR A 239 -25.84 0.20 -28.77
CA TYR A 239 -24.86 -0.85 -28.83
C TYR A 239 -24.48 -1.34 -27.44
N PHE A 240 -24.24 -2.66 -27.33
CA PHE A 240 -23.76 -3.30 -26.13
C PHE A 240 -22.80 -4.43 -26.48
N GLN A 241 -21.63 -4.46 -25.82
CA GLN A 241 -20.67 -5.54 -25.94
C GLN A 241 -20.11 -5.89 -24.55
N ARG A 242 -19.95 -7.18 -24.28
CA ARG A 242 -19.39 -7.69 -23.05
C ARG A 242 -18.29 -8.70 -23.34
N MET A 243 -17.12 -8.51 -22.74
CA MET A 243 -16.04 -9.47 -22.81
C MET A 243 -16.36 -10.73 -21.98
N GLU A 244 -15.78 -11.85 -22.39
CA GLU A 244 -15.83 -13.06 -21.58
C GLU A 244 -15.12 -12.81 -20.22
N GLY A 245 -15.65 -13.41 -19.14
CA GLY A 245 -15.15 -13.17 -17.78
C GLY A 245 -15.64 -11.89 -17.10
N THR A 246 -16.38 -11.01 -17.80
CA THR A 246 -16.99 -9.83 -17.17
C THR A 246 -18.07 -10.23 -16.18
N LEU A 247 -18.08 -9.61 -14.99
CA LEU A 247 -19.11 -9.84 -13.98
C LEU A 247 -20.52 -9.56 -14.54
N LEU A 248 -21.50 -10.38 -14.18
CA LEU A 248 -22.90 -10.27 -14.67
C LEU A 248 -23.49 -8.87 -14.37
N ILE A 249 -23.19 -8.31 -13.21
CA ILE A 249 -23.66 -6.97 -12.81
C ILE A 249 -23.17 -5.87 -13.75
N SER A 250 -21.99 -6.03 -14.38
CA SER A 250 -21.42 -5.05 -15.30
C SER A 250 -22.28 -4.83 -16.53
N THR A 251 -23.09 -5.82 -16.94
CA THR A 251 -24.06 -5.68 -18.04
C THR A 251 -25.08 -4.58 -17.73
N LYS A 252 -25.68 -4.61 -16.56
CA LYS A 252 -26.67 -3.60 -16.15
C LYS A 252 -25.99 -2.26 -15.85
N VAL A 253 -24.89 -2.29 -15.10
CA VAL A 253 -24.14 -1.08 -14.70
C VAL A 253 -23.63 -0.29 -15.90
N SER A 254 -23.11 -0.92 -16.96
CA SER A 254 -22.62 -0.20 -18.14
C SER A 254 -23.74 0.54 -18.87
N GLN A 255 -24.92 -0.08 -19.01
CA GLN A 255 -26.10 0.53 -19.65
C GLN A 255 -26.63 1.70 -18.81
N ASP A 256 -26.76 1.53 -17.50
CA ASP A 256 -27.21 2.57 -16.58
C ASP A 256 -26.26 3.76 -16.54
N LYS A 257 -24.93 3.51 -16.65
CA LYS A 257 -23.93 4.57 -16.77
C LYS A 257 -24.05 5.35 -18.07
N ALA A 258 -24.22 4.67 -19.20
CA ALA A 258 -24.39 5.31 -20.49
C ALA A 258 -25.67 6.19 -20.50
N TYR A 259 -26.79 5.67 -19.98
CA TYR A 259 -28.00 6.43 -19.83
C TYR A 259 -27.83 7.67 -18.95
N THR A 260 -27.21 7.51 -17.78
CA THR A 260 -26.99 8.60 -16.82
C THR A 260 -26.11 9.70 -17.41
N ALA A 261 -25.03 9.33 -18.10
CA ALA A 261 -24.17 10.31 -18.78
C ALA A 261 -24.91 11.11 -19.85
N CYS A 262 -25.78 10.46 -20.63
CA CYS A 262 -26.64 11.08 -21.62
C CYS A 262 -27.67 12.00 -20.96
N ALA A 263 -28.41 11.51 -19.96
CA ALA A 263 -29.48 12.22 -19.29
C ALA A 263 -29.03 13.48 -18.55
N LEU A 264 -27.85 13.43 -17.93
CA LEU A 264 -27.29 14.55 -17.18
C LEU A 264 -26.25 15.38 -17.97
N LYS A 265 -25.96 14.98 -19.22
CA LYS A 265 -24.99 15.65 -20.13
C LYS A 265 -23.62 15.88 -19.47
N CYS A 266 -23.18 14.97 -18.61
CA CYS A 266 -21.89 15.02 -17.96
C CYS A 266 -21.31 13.61 -17.74
N PRO A 267 -19.98 13.48 -17.63
CA PRO A 267 -19.35 12.22 -17.24
C PRO A 267 -19.87 11.75 -15.88
N THR A 268 -20.19 10.46 -15.73
CA THR A 268 -20.70 9.92 -14.46
C THR A 268 -19.67 10.01 -13.32
N CYS A 269 -18.40 10.17 -13.62
CA CYS A 269 -17.35 10.42 -12.61
C CYS A 269 -17.51 11.78 -11.92
N ASP A 270 -18.04 12.78 -12.60
CA ASP A 270 -18.21 14.13 -12.03
C ASP A 270 -19.32 14.17 -10.98
N LEU A 271 -20.17 13.14 -10.95
CA LEU A 271 -21.25 12.98 -9.99
C LEU A 271 -20.82 12.34 -8.67
N ALA A 272 -19.60 11.82 -8.59
CA ALA A 272 -19.13 11.05 -7.44
C ALA A 272 -19.21 11.82 -6.11
N ASP A 273 -18.88 13.09 -6.14
CA ASP A 273 -18.84 13.92 -4.94
C ASP A 273 -20.23 14.39 -4.50
N VAL A 274 -21.10 14.73 -5.44
CA VAL A 274 -22.45 15.25 -5.15
C VAL A 274 -23.48 14.16 -4.81
N THR A 275 -23.12 12.88 -4.99
CA THR A 275 -23.95 11.71 -4.68
C THR A 275 -23.52 10.98 -3.41
N LYS A 276 -22.56 11.51 -2.63
CA LYS A 276 -22.19 10.97 -1.31
C LYS A 276 -23.31 11.12 -0.28
N PRO A 277 -23.31 10.30 0.80
CA PRO A 277 -24.24 10.47 1.90
C PRO A 277 -24.22 11.89 2.46
N GLY A 278 -25.39 12.55 2.48
CA GLY A 278 -25.54 13.93 2.96
C GLY A 278 -25.39 15.02 1.89
N GLU A 279 -24.98 14.68 0.68
CA GLU A 279 -24.88 15.62 -0.44
C GLU A 279 -26.20 15.84 -1.18
N SER A 280 -26.26 16.91 -2.00
CA SER A 280 -27.48 17.38 -2.64
C SER A 280 -28.18 16.37 -3.56
N LEU A 281 -27.43 15.44 -4.17
CA LEU A 281 -27.94 14.42 -5.07
C LEU A 281 -27.85 12.99 -4.47
N TRP A 282 -27.73 12.86 -3.15
CA TRP A 282 -27.60 11.57 -2.47
C TRP A 282 -28.67 10.55 -2.84
N SER A 283 -29.93 10.96 -3.02
CA SER A 283 -31.04 10.05 -3.34
C SER A 283 -31.13 9.71 -4.83
N LEU A 284 -30.37 10.33 -5.70
CA LEU A 284 -30.51 10.17 -7.14
C LEU A 284 -30.19 8.74 -7.63
N HIS A 285 -29.34 8.00 -6.90
CA HIS A 285 -29.04 6.59 -7.19
C HIS A 285 -30.24 5.64 -6.96
N ASN A 286 -31.29 6.09 -6.27
CA ASN A 286 -32.53 5.36 -6.00
C ASN A 286 -33.69 5.86 -6.84
N SER A 287 -33.51 6.87 -7.69
CA SER A 287 -34.59 7.46 -8.47
C SER A 287 -34.79 6.77 -9.81
N GLY A 288 -36.06 6.42 -10.13
CA GLY A 288 -36.48 5.81 -11.40
C GLY A 288 -36.01 4.34 -11.53
N ASP A 289 -36.67 3.51 -12.27
CA ASP A 289 -36.48 2.09 -12.65
C ASP A 289 -35.20 1.35 -12.20
N GLY A 290 -34.56 1.72 -11.07
CA GLY A 290 -33.32 1.14 -10.57
C GLY A 290 -32.09 1.51 -11.39
N ARG A 291 -32.11 2.57 -12.19
CA ARG A 291 -30.95 3.06 -12.94
C ARG A 291 -29.95 3.68 -12.00
N ILE A 292 -28.72 3.14 -12.02
CA ILE A 292 -27.66 3.46 -11.06
C ILE A 292 -26.77 4.56 -11.63
N ILE A 293 -26.66 5.67 -10.90
CA ILE A 293 -25.59 6.64 -11.12
C ILE A 293 -24.33 6.03 -10.53
N CYS A 294 -23.41 5.64 -11.40
CA CYS A 294 -22.17 5.06 -10.95
C CYS A 294 -21.15 6.13 -10.62
N PHE A 295 -20.67 6.01 -9.41
CA PHE A 295 -19.59 6.78 -8.85
C PHE A 295 -18.32 6.65 -9.70
N GLY A 296 -17.66 7.76 -9.98
CA GLY A 296 -16.38 7.79 -10.61
C GLY A 296 -15.33 7.24 -9.66
N GLY A 297 -14.51 6.38 -10.22
CA GLY A 297 -13.37 5.82 -9.53
C GLY A 297 -13.74 4.76 -8.51
N TRP A 298 -13.15 3.59 -8.68
CA TRP A 298 -13.06 2.56 -7.67
C TRP A 298 -12.21 3.09 -6.50
N GLN A 299 -12.77 3.94 -5.65
CA GLN A 299 -12.30 3.94 -4.28
C GLN A 299 -12.82 2.65 -3.69
N SER A 300 -11.90 1.75 -3.42
CA SER A 300 -12.16 0.47 -2.77
C SER A 300 -12.57 0.69 -1.31
N ASN A 301 -13.74 1.28 -1.08
CA ASN A 301 -14.44 1.15 0.18
C ASN A 301 -15.15 -0.22 0.20
N TRP A 302 -14.36 -1.28 -0.04
CA TRP A 302 -14.79 -2.66 0.19
C TRP A 302 -15.08 -2.92 1.67
N SER A 303 -14.63 -2.06 2.58
CA SER A 303 -14.89 -2.21 4.02
C SER A 303 -16.37 -2.10 4.41
N HIS A 304 -17.23 -1.50 3.59
CA HIS A 304 -18.66 -1.41 3.88
C HIS A 304 -19.56 -2.35 3.07
N ARG A 305 -19.03 -3.12 2.10
CA ARG A 305 -19.86 -4.02 1.27
C ARG A 305 -19.96 -5.47 1.75
N SER A 306 -19.16 -5.89 2.74
CA SER A 306 -19.29 -7.26 3.29
C SER A 306 -20.60 -7.54 4.04
N LYS A 307 -21.43 -6.53 4.29
CA LYS A 307 -22.76 -6.72 4.94
C LYS A 307 -23.89 -7.11 3.98
N TRP A 308 -23.68 -7.05 2.68
CA TRP A 308 -24.74 -7.30 1.68
C TRP A 308 -24.66 -8.67 0.99
N TRP A 309 -23.59 -9.42 1.19
CA TRP A 309 -23.38 -10.74 0.57
C TRP A 309 -23.69 -11.94 1.49
N ASN A 310 -24.13 -11.70 2.73
CA ASN A 310 -24.53 -12.75 3.68
C ASN A 310 -26.03 -12.69 4.02
N ARG A 311 -26.88 -12.36 3.06
CA ARG A 311 -28.32 -12.65 3.15
C ARG A 311 -28.82 -13.21 1.83
#